data_667f990482f4e5e1f9a1f2127f96f547
#
_entry.id   667f990482f4e5e1f9a1f2127f96f547
#
_cell.length_a   1.000
_cell.length_b   1.000
_cell.length_c   1.000
_cell.angle_alpha   90.00
_cell.angle_beta   90.00
_cell.angle_gamma   90.00
#
_symmetry.space_group_name_H-M   'P 1'
#
loop_
_entity.id
_entity.type
_entity.pdbx_description
1 polymer ?
#
loop_
_entity_poly.entity_id
_entity_poly.type
_entity_poly.pdbx_seq_one_letter_code
_entity_poly.pdbx_strand_id
1 'polypeptide(L)' 'MELKVTQIRSSIGTKPKQRGTLRALGLGRIGKSHVLPDRPEIRGMLAKVPHLVEVQEVVE' A
#
# COMPACT_ATOMS: atom_id res chain seq x y z
N MET A 1 11.65 7.16 9.99
CA MET A 1 11.04 5.83 9.92
C MET A 1 10.47 5.60 8.54
N GLU A 2 10.47 4.36 8.11
CA GLU A 2 9.94 3.98 6.81
C GLU A 2 8.88 2.92 7.01
N LEU A 3 8.00 2.79 6.03
CA LEU A 3 6.94 1.78 6.04
C LEU A 3 7.15 0.83 4.88
N LYS A 4 7.19 -0.46 5.17
CA LYS A 4 7.19 -1.49 4.13
C LYS A 4 5.76 -1.92 3.91
N VAL A 5 5.27 -1.68 2.70
CA VAL A 5 3.91 -2.00 2.31
C VAL A 5 3.93 -3.16 1.33
N THR A 6 3.20 -4.22 1.64
CA THR A 6 3.11 -5.41 0.79
C THR A 6 1.65 -5.64 0.42
N GLN A 7 1.39 -5.83 -0.88
CA GLN A 7 0.05 -6.15 -1.33
C GLN A 7 -0.25 -7.62 -1.03
N ILE A 8 -1.29 -7.86 -0.25
CA ILE A 8 -1.67 -9.21 0.18
C ILE A 8 -2.88 -9.76 -0.57
N ARG A 9 -3.60 -8.91 -1.29
CA ARG A 9 -4.77 -9.32 -2.06
C ARG A 9 -4.74 -8.71 -3.45
N SER A 10 -5.40 -9.40 -4.40
CA SER A 10 -5.51 -8.93 -5.77
C SER A 10 -6.34 -7.65 -5.86
N SER A 11 -5.95 -6.78 -6.79
CA SER A 11 -6.74 -5.59 -7.12
C SER A 11 -7.93 -5.91 -8.03
N ILE A 12 -8.05 -7.15 -8.50
CA ILE A 12 -9.18 -7.57 -9.33
C ILE A 12 -10.46 -7.49 -8.49
N GLY A 13 -11.48 -6.82 -9.03
CA GLY A 13 -12.75 -6.62 -8.33
C GLY A 13 -12.76 -5.43 -7.39
N THR A 14 -11.65 -4.71 -7.23
CA THR A 14 -11.62 -3.50 -6.42
C THR A 14 -12.11 -2.29 -7.21
N LYS A 15 -12.51 -1.24 -6.50
CA LYS A 15 -12.95 0.00 -7.13
C LYS A 15 -11.77 0.69 -7.84
N PRO A 16 -12.03 1.43 -8.94
CA PRO A 16 -10.95 2.13 -9.66
C PRO A 16 -10.09 3.04 -8.79
N LYS A 17 -10.70 3.70 -7.80
CA LYS A 17 -9.96 4.57 -6.87
C LYS A 17 -8.95 3.78 -6.06
N GLN A 18 -9.29 2.57 -5.64
CA GLN A 18 -8.39 1.71 -4.88
C GLN A 18 -7.23 1.25 -5.75
N ARG A 19 -7.48 0.93 -7.01
CA ARG A 19 -6.42 0.57 -7.95
C ARG A 19 -5.45 1.72 -8.16
N GLY A 20 -5.97 2.94 -8.30
CA GLY A 20 -5.16 4.14 -8.42
C GLY A 20 -4.29 4.36 -7.19
N THR A 21 -4.84 4.11 -6.01
CA THR A 21 -4.09 4.21 -4.75
C THR A 21 -2.96 3.18 -4.70
N LEU A 22 -3.23 1.93 -5.08
CA LEU A 22 -2.20 0.89 -5.13
C LEU A 22 -1.09 1.25 -6.11
N ARG A 23 -1.44 1.79 -7.26
CA ARG A 23 -0.46 2.22 -8.25
C ARG A 23 0.42 3.34 -7.70
N ALA A 24 -0.19 4.31 -7.02
CA ALA A 24 0.54 5.42 -6.41
C ALA A 24 1.50 4.94 -5.32
N LEU A 25 1.16 3.84 -4.64
CA LEU A 25 2.03 3.22 -3.63
C LEU A 25 3.13 2.36 -4.26
N GLY A 26 3.14 2.20 -5.58
CA GLY A 26 4.11 1.35 -6.25
C GLY A 26 3.74 -0.13 -6.24
N LEU A 27 2.49 -0.44 -5.94
CA LEU A 27 1.98 -1.81 -5.88
C LEU A 27 1.11 -2.09 -7.12
N GLY A 28 0.63 -3.29 -7.25
CA GLY A 28 -0.23 -3.68 -8.37
C GLY A 28 -0.39 -5.19 -8.48
N ARG A 29 0.40 -5.94 -7.71
CA ARG A 29 0.37 -7.41 -7.70
C ARG A 29 0.42 -7.92 -6.28
N ILE A 30 -0.19 -9.09 -6.07
CA ILE A 30 -0.03 -9.81 -4.81
C ILE A 30 1.45 -10.14 -4.61
N GLY A 31 1.94 -9.90 -3.40
CA GLY A 31 3.33 -10.17 -3.05
C GLY A 31 4.30 -9.05 -3.36
N LYS A 32 3.89 -8.06 -4.15
CA LYS A 32 4.75 -6.91 -4.43
C LYS A 32 4.83 -6.03 -3.19
N SER A 33 6.04 -5.63 -2.84
CA SER A 33 6.27 -4.76 -1.70
C SER A 33 7.04 -3.51 -2.11
N HIS A 34 6.88 -2.46 -1.34
CA HIS A 34 7.56 -1.21 -1.57
C HIS A 34 7.81 -0.53 -0.24
N VAL A 35 8.98 0.06 -0.08
CA VAL A 35 9.34 0.84 1.12
C VAL A 35 9.05 2.30 0.84
N LEU A 36 8.26 2.90 1.71
CA LEU A 36 7.80 4.29 1.55
C LEU A 36 8.11 5.08 2.82
N PRO A 37 8.34 6.40 2.70
CA PRO A 37 8.53 7.22 3.89
C PRO A 37 7.25 7.30 4.71
N ASP A 38 7.40 7.38 6.03
CA ASP A 38 6.27 7.54 6.93
C ASP A 38 5.82 9.00 6.93
N ARG A 39 4.86 9.31 6.07
CA ARG A 39 4.29 10.65 5.92
C ARG A 39 2.78 10.59 6.01
N PRO A 40 2.13 11.68 6.45
CA PRO A 40 0.67 11.71 6.56
C PRO A 40 -0.05 11.37 5.26
N GLU A 41 0.44 11.80 4.12
CA GLU A 41 -0.14 11.52 2.82
C GLU A 41 -0.07 10.03 2.47
N ILE A 42 1.04 9.37 2.83
CA ILE A 42 1.21 7.92 2.64
C ILE A 42 0.25 7.16 3.53
N ARG A 43 0.14 7.56 4.80
CA ARG A 43 -0.80 6.95 5.73
C ARG A 43 -2.24 7.12 5.27
N GLY A 44 -2.57 8.27 4.69
CA GLY A 44 -3.89 8.52 4.11
C GLY A 44 -4.21 7.57 2.95
N MET A 45 -3.23 7.31 2.10
CA MET A 45 -3.40 6.35 1.01
C MET A 45 -3.57 4.93 1.52
N LEU A 46 -2.79 4.53 2.53
CA LEU A 46 -2.88 3.21 3.13
C LEU A 46 -4.24 2.98 3.80
N ALA A 47 -4.80 4.03 4.39
CA ALA A 47 -6.11 3.96 5.03
C ALA A 47 -7.25 3.69 4.02
N LYS A 48 -7.03 3.97 2.74
CA LYS A 48 -8.02 3.70 1.70
C LYS A 48 -8.05 2.24 1.27
N VAL A 49 -6.97 1.51 1.48
CA VAL A 49 -6.84 0.11 1.05
C VAL A 49 -6.31 -0.80 2.17
N PRO A 50 -6.82 -0.68 3.41
CA PRO A 50 -6.26 -1.44 4.53
C PRO A 50 -6.46 -2.95 4.39
N HIS A 51 -7.45 -3.36 3.63
CA HIS A 51 -7.78 -4.78 3.41
C HIS A 51 -6.97 -5.41 2.27
N LEU A 52 -6.23 -4.60 1.52
CA LEU A 52 -5.47 -5.06 0.35
C LEU A 52 -3.97 -5.12 0.61
N VAL A 53 -3.49 -4.47 1.67
CA VAL A 53 -2.07 -4.36 1.95
C VAL A 53 -1.76 -4.65 3.41
N GLU A 54 -0.53 -5.08 3.63
CA GLU A 54 0.03 -5.22 4.98
C GLU A 54 1.13 -4.18 5.12
N VAL A 55 1.14 -3.49 6.25
CA VAL A 55 2.11 -2.42 6.53
C VAL A 55 2.99 -2.85 7.69
N GLN A 56 4.30 -2.75 7.50
CA GLN A 56 5.28 -3.00 8.55
C GLN A 56 6.14 -1.78 8.74
N GLU A 57 6.39 -1.40 9.99
CA GLU A 57 7.33 -0.33 10.27
C GLU A 57 8.75 -0.86 10.16
N VAL A 58 9.58 -0.12 9.41
CA VAL A 58 10.99 -0.42 9.29
C VAL A 58 11.72 0.48 10.27
N VAL A 59 12.31 -0.12 11.29
CA VAL A 59 13.07 0.60 12.31
C VAL A 59 14.55 0.40 12.02
N GLU A 60 15.24 1.52 11.83
CA GLU A 60 16.68 1.48 11.64
C GLU A 60 17.41 1.52 13.00
#